data_406be8757ab10da660cc78dcf00afaba
#
_entry.id   406be8757ab10da660cc78dcf00afaba
#
_cell.length_a   1.000
_cell.length_b   1.000
_cell.length_c   1.000
_cell.angle_alpha   90.00
_cell.angle_beta   90.00
_cell.angle_gamma   90.00
#
_symmetry.space_group_name_H-M   'P 1'
#
loop_
_entity.id
_entity.type
_entity.pdbx_description
1 polymer ?
#
loop_
_entity_poly.entity_id
_entity_poly.type
_entity_poly.pdbx_seq_one_letter_code
_entity_poly.pdbx_strand_id
1 'polypeptide(L)'
;MFRSTDRSKGHPTLRVDFPGGWEGDKLNLFDRAEHKGDAKDVFDYTRTLMNWRKTKEVIHTGKTLHFIDRDNTYAYFRYNDESVVFVYINNSDDERIVPWQRYSEISADLKVGKDVVTGKSVDMSHAKVAPATALIVEFER
;
A
#
# COMPACT_ATOMS: atom_id res chain seq x y z
N MET A 1 2.99 11.67 13.58
CA MET A 1 1.81 10.98 14.15
C MET A 1 1.53 11.55 15.51
N PHE A 2 0.39 12.19 15.69
CA PHE A 2 0.01 12.78 16.98
C PHE A 2 -0.50 11.65 17.87
N ARG A 3 0.32 11.20 18.81
CA ARG A 3 -0.06 10.24 19.85
C ARG A 3 0.21 10.84 21.21
N SER A 4 -0.77 10.82 22.10
CA SER A 4 -0.49 10.93 23.52
C SER A 4 0.29 9.69 23.96
N THR A 5 1.42 9.88 24.62
CA THR A 5 2.23 8.79 25.21
C THR A 5 1.78 8.41 26.61
N ASP A 6 0.89 9.18 27.21
CA ASP A 6 0.37 8.93 28.56
C ASP A 6 -0.76 7.89 28.52
N ARG A 7 -0.38 6.64 28.74
CA ARG A 7 -1.32 5.50 28.82
C ARG A 7 -2.02 5.38 30.17
N SER A 8 -1.64 6.16 31.17
CA SER A 8 -2.19 6.06 32.53
C SER A 8 -3.64 6.50 32.63
N LYS A 9 -4.09 7.34 31.69
CA LYS A 9 -5.42 7.93 31.68
C LYS A 9 -6.43 7.20 30.79
N GLY A 10 -6.05 6.03 30.25
CA GLY A 10 -6.93 5.19 29.45
C GLY A 10 -7.11 5.63 27.98
N HIS A 11 -7.95 4.93 27.23
CA HIS A 11 -8.16 5.11 25.77
C HIS A 11 -8.50 6.54 25.31
N PRO A 12 -9.30 7.36 26.03
CA PRO A 12 -9.61 8.71 25.58
C PRO A 12 -8.39 9.60 25.42
N THR A 13 -7.36 9.42 26.25
CA THR A 13 -6.15 10.26 26.20
C THR A 13 -5.17 9.88 25.09
N LEU A 14 -5.38 8.74 24.44
CA LEU A 14 -4.61 8.33 23.27
C LEU A 14 -5.12 9.02 22.00
N ARG A 15 -6.27 9.67 22.04
CA ARG A 15 -6.84 10.45 20.95
C ARG A 15 -6.53 11.91 21.21
N VAL A 16 -5.86 12.52 20.28
CA VAL A 16 -5.66 13.97 20.28
C VAL A 16 -6.53 14.56 19.18
N ASP A 17 -6.97 15.80 19.38
CA ASP A 17 -7.73 16.51 18.37
C ASP A 17 -6.91 16.62 17.08
N PHE A 18 -7.60 16.53 15.95
CA PHE A 18 -6.97 16.72 14.65
C PHE A 18 -6.60 18.21 14.51
N PRO A 19 -5.32 18.53 14.25
CA PRO A 19 -4.90 19.92 14.11
C PRO A 19 -5.37 20.48 12.77
N GLY A 20 -6.49 21.16 12.78
CA GLY A 20 -7.19 21.68 11.61
C GLY A 20 -6.99 23.17 11.35
N GLY A 21 -6.05 23.82 12.07
CA GLY A 21 -5.82 25.25 11.98
C GLY A 21 -6.82 26.08 12.80
N TRP A 22 -7.46 25.48 13.80
CA TRP A 22 -8.31 26.19 14.76
C TRP A 22 -7.46 27.01 15.75
N GLU A 23 -8.13 27.87 16.50
CA GLU A 23 -7.46 28.67 17.54
C GLU A 23 -6.70 27.73 18.52
N GLY A 24 -5.40 27.97 18.68
CA GLY A 24 -4.50 27.17 19.51
C GLY A 24 -3.76 26.04 18.78
N ASP A 25 -4.13 25.71 17.54
CA ASP A 25 -3.40 24.73 16.74
C ASP A 25 -2.06 25.30 16.25
N LYS A 26 -1.02 24.46 16.31
CA LYS A 26 0.31 24.79 15.79
C LYS A 26 0.46 24.48 14.29
N LEU A 27 -0.46 23.69 13.74
CA LEU A 27 -0.45 23.19 12.37
C LEU A 27 -1.87 23.21 11.82
N ASN A 28 -1.99 23.33 10.51
CA ASN A 28 -3.22 23.07 9.78
C ASN A 28 -3.02 21.88 8.82
N LEU A 29 -3.41 20.69 9.23
CA LEU A 29 -3.25 19.50 8.40
C LEU A 29 -4.28 19.37 7.27
N PHE A 30 -5.22 20.30 7.12
CA PHE A 30 -5.97 20.45 5.88
C PHE A 30 -5.13 21.14 4.79
N ASP A 31 -4.11 21.91 5.19
CA ASP A 31 -3.15 22.50 4.24
C ASP A 31 -2.01 21.50 3.98
N ARG A 32 -1.89 21.05 2.73
CA ARG A 32 -0.82 20.11 2.32
C ARG A 32 0.59 20.69 2.48
N ALA A 33 0.75 21.99 2.43
CA ALA A 33 2.05 22.64 2.62
C ALA A 33 2.60 22.43 4.05
N GLU A 34 1.72 22.14 4.99
CA GLU A 34 2.07 21.85 6.39
C GLU A 34 2.48 20.39 6.64
N HIS A 35 2.27 19.49 5.68
CA HIS A 35 2.69 18.09 5.78
C HIS A 35 4.21 17.99 5.60
N LYS A 36 4.93 17.42 6.58
CA LYS A 36 6.39 17.27 6.56
C LYS A 36 6.81 15.88 7.03
N GLY A 37 8.00 15.43 6.58
CA GLY A 37 8.59 14.15 6.99
C GLY A 37 7.64 12.98 6.76
N ASP A 38 7.68 11.99 7.64
CA ASP A 38 6.90 10.74 7.55
C ASP A 38 5.39 10.98 7.39
N ALA A 39 4.85 12.03 8.01
CA ALA A 39 3.43 12.36 7.89
C ALA A 39 3.06 12.73 6.44
N LYS A 40 3.95 13.46 5.75
CA LYS A 40 3.78 13.79 4.34
C LYS A 40 3.85 12.53 3.47
N ASP A 41 4.84 11.69 3.72
CA ASP A 41 5.07 10.48 2.92
C ASP A 41 3.90 9.50 3.05
N VAL A 42 3.40 9.27 4.26
CA VAL A 42 2.21 8.44 4.52
C VAL A 42 0.96 9.03 3.87
N PHE A 43 0.79 10.35 3.94
CA PHE A 43 -0.35 11.03 3.31
C PHE A 43 -0.29 10.89 1.78
N ASP A 44 0.85 11.19 1.17
CA ASP A 44 1.00 11.15 -0.29
C ASP A 44 0.87 9.71 -0.82
N TYR A 45 1.43 8.73 -0.14
CA TYR A 45 1.27 7.31 -0.46
C TYR A 45 -0.21 6.89 -0.40
N THR A 46 -0.87 7.17 0.72
CA THR A 46 -2.28 6.84 0.92
C THR A 46 -3.16 7.52 -0.12
N ARG A 47 -2.93 8.80 -0.39
CA ARG A 47 -3.65 9.56 -1.40
C ARG A 47 -3.49 8.97 -2.81
N THR A 48 -2.26 8.58 -3.17
CA THR A 48 -1.98 7.94 -4.46
C THR A 48 -2.80 6.67 -4.61
N LEU A 49 -2.77 5.77 -3.63
CA LEU A 49 -3.54 4.54 -3.65
C LEU A 49 -5.05 4.76 -3.68
N MET A 50 -5.56 5.70 -2.87
CA MET A 50 -7.00 5.97 -2.82
C MET A 50 -7.52 6.58 -4.12
N ASN A 51 -6.75 7.45 -4.77
CA ASN A 51 -7.14 8.03 -6.06
C ASN A 51 -7.07 6.99 -7.20
N TRP A 52 -6.02 6.19 -7.25
CA TRP A 52 -5.91 5.09 -8.19
C TRP A 52 -7.08 4.10 -8.03
N ARG A 53 -7.34 3.66 -6.80
CA ARG A 53 -8.41 2.71 -6.48
C ARG A 53 -9.78 3.15 -7.01
N LYS A 54 -10.12 4.43 -6.93
CA LYS A 54 -11.43 4.96 -7.36
C LYS A 54 -11.74 4.71 -8.82
N THR A 55 -10.71 4.56 -9.66
CA THR A 55 -10.84 4.42 -11.11
C THR A 55 -10.69 2.97 -11.60
N LYS A 56 -10.53 2.00 -10.67
CA LYS A 56 -10.19 0.63 -11.02
C LYS A 56 -11.33 -0.34 -10.74
N GLU A 57 -12.01 -0.74 -11.81
CA GLU A 57 -13.13 -1.68 -11.75
C GLU A 57 -12.74 -3.01 -11.09
N VAL A 58 -11.55 -3.53 -11.38
CA VAL A 58 -11.01 -4.76 -10.78
C VAL A 58 -10.94 -4.71 -9.25
N ILE A 59 -10.78 -3.52 -8.67
CA ILE A 59 -10.79 -3.36 -7.21
C ILE A 59 -12.22 -3.40 -6.66
N HIS A 60 -13.20 -2.90 -7.41
CA HIS A 60 -14.58 -2.82 -6.96
C HIS A 60 -15.33 -4.14 -7.12
N THR A 61 -15.23 -4.76 -8.28
CA THR A 61 -16.05 -5.93 -8.67
C THR A 61 -15.24 -7.21 -8.89
N GLY A 62 -13.90 -7.10 -8.99
CA GLY A 62 -13.03 -8.25 -9.26
C GLY A 62 -13.04 -9.30 -8.15
N LYS A 63 -12.64 -10.51 -8.52
CA LYS A 63 -12.42 -11.62 -7.60
C LYS A 63 -11.11 -11.44 -6.83
N THR A 64 -11.00 -12.09 -5.68
CA THR A 64 -9.76 -12.11 -4.87
C THR A 64 -9.23 -13.53 -4.77
N LEU A 65 -7.93 -13.68 -5.00
CA LEU A 65 -7.21 -14.93 -4.78
C LEU A 65 -6.09 -14.67 -3.78
N HIS A 66 -6.14 -15.34 -2.64
CA HIS A 66 -5.16 -15.21 -1.57
C HIS A 66 -4.18 -16.39 -1.62
N PHE A 67 -2.93 -16.11 -1.27
CA PHE A 67 -1.91 -17.13 -1.08
C PHE A 67 -1.51 -17.21 0.39
N ILE A 68 -1.23 -18.45 0.85
CA ILE A 68 -0.77 -18.67 2.22
C ILE A 68 0.52 -17.87 2.44
N ASP A 69 0.58 -17.14 3.55
CA ASP A 69 1.76 -16.38 3.94
C ASP A 69 2.98 -17.30 4.16
N ARG A 70 4.15 -16.79 3.85
CA ARG A 70 5.44 -17.46 4.08
C ARG A 70 6.51 -16.42 4.40
N ASP A 71 7.40 -16.76 5.32
CA ASP A 71 8.60 -15.96 5.62
C ASP A 71 8.30 -14.48 5.90
N ASN A 72 7.22 -14.21 6.64
CA ASN A 72 6.70 -12.86 6.91
C ASN A 72 6.32 -12.08 5.64
N THR A 73 5.96 -12.78 4.57
CA THR A 73 5.43 -12.17 3.35
C THR A 73 4.01 -12.63 3.08
N TYR A 74 3.19 -11.76 2.51
CA TYR A 74 1.82 -12.07 2.14
C TYR A 74 1.52 -11.59 0.73
N ALA A 75 0.83 -12.43 -0.07
CA ALA A 75 0.47 -12.09 -1.43
C ALA A 75 -0.99 -12.38 -1.74
N TYR A 76 -1.59 -11.51 -2.53
CA TYR A 76 -2.92 -11.74 -3.10
C TYR A 76 -3.08 -11.06 -4.44
N PHE A 77 -4.09 -11.51 -5.19
CA PHE A 77 -4.51 -10.91 -6.45
C PHE A 77 -5.94 -10.41 -6.37
N ARG A 78 -6.19 -9.27 -7.01
CA ARG A 78 -7.52 -8.85 -7.46
C ARG A 78 -7.56 -8.99 -8.96
N TYR A 79 -8.59 -9.61 -9.53
CA TYR A 79 -8.63 -9.86 -10.96
C TYR A 79 -10.06 -9.89 -11.51
N ASN A 80 -10.18 -9.51 -12.75
CA ASN A 80 -11.35 -9.70 -13.60
C ASN A 80 -10.87 -10.11 -15.00
N ASP A 81 -11.73 -10.05 -16.01
CA ASP A 81 -11.42 -10.48 -17.36
C ASP A 81 -10.47 -9.48 -18.09
N GLU A 82 -10.38 -8.24 -17.64
CA GLU A 82 -9.64 -7.15 -18.29
C GLU A 82 -8.30 -6.85 -17.62
N SER A 83 -8.20 -7.05 -16.31
CA SER A 83 -7.02 -6.63 -15.55
C SER A 83 -6.76 -7.50 -14.32
N VAL A 84 -5.50 -7.46 -13.89
CA VAL A 84 -5.03 -8.13 -12.68
C VAL A 84 -4.24 -7.14 -11.85
N VAL A 85 -4.51 -7.09 -10.55
CA VAL A 85 -3.71 -6.37 -9.57
C VAL A 85 -3.08 -7.38 -8.63
N PHE A 86 -1.76 -7.39 -8.58
CA PHE A 86 -0.96 -8.17 -7.64
C PHE A 86 -0.50 -7.30 -6.49
N VAL A 87 -0.67 -7.80 -5.28
CA VAL A 87 -0.16 -7.17 -4.06
C VAL A 87 0.76 -8.14 -3.36
N TYR A 88 1.98 -7.69 -3.07
CA TYR A 88 2.96 -8.42 -2.28
C TYR A 88 3.42 -7.56 -1.12
N ILE A 89 3.24 -8.05 0.09
CA ILE A 89 3.61 -7.37 1.33
C ILE A 89 4.81 -8.09 1.92
N ASN A 90 5.90 -7.36 2.12
CA ASN A 90 7.08 -7.84 2.83
C ASN A 90 7.10 -7.23 4.24
N ASN A 91 6.74 -8.02 5.24
CA ASN A 91 6.78 -7.62 6.65
C ASN A 91 8.00 -8.21 7.38
N SER A 92 9.08 -8.45 6.65
CA SER A 92 10.37 -8.88 7.20
C SER A 92 11.38 -7.74 7.23
N ASP A 93 12.50 -7.97 7.92
CA ASP A 93 13.61 -7.02 8.01
C ASP A 93 14.57 -7.11 6.80
N ASP A 94 14.35 -8.05 5.90
CA ASP A 94 15.20 -8.30 4.72
C ASP A 94 14.46 -7.95 3.41
N GLU A 95 15.24 -7.57 2.37
CA GLU A 95 14.73 -7.51 1.01
C GLU A 95 14.27 -8.91 0.55
N ARG A 96 13.10 -8.99 -0.09
CA ARG A 96 12.56 -10.25 -0.62
C ARG A 96 12.43 -10.20 -2.14
N ILE A 97 12.87 -11.27 -2.78
CA ILE A 97 12.56 -11.53 -4.19
C ILE A 97 11.15 -12.12 -4.25
N VAL A 98 10.32 -11.57 -5.13
CA VAL A 98 8.96 -12.10 -5.34
C VAL A 98 9.06 -13.49 -5.96
N PRO A 99 8.55 -14.55 -5.31
CA PRO A 99 8.61 -15.91 -5.85
C PRO A 99 7.54 -16.11 -6.94
N TRP A 100 7.71 -15.44 -8.09
CA TRP A 100 6.67 -15.28 -9.12
C TRP A 100 6.11 -16.60 -9.63
N GLN A 101 6.96 -17.62 -9.77
CA GLN A 101 6.55 -18.98 -10.20
C GLN A 101 5.52 -19.62 -9.26
N ARG A 102 5.53 -19.25 -7.99
CA ARG A 102 4.55 -19.75 -7.00
C ARG A 102 3.12 -19.37 -7.34
N TYR A 103 2.93 -18.31 -8.10
CA TYR A 103 1.63 -17.74 -8.42
C TYR A 103 1.15 -18.08 -9.84
N SER A 104 1.78 -19.08 -10.48
CA SER A 104 1.58 -19.44 -11.90
C SER A 104 0.13 -19.77 -12.27
N GLU A 105 -0.71 -20.17 -11.33
CA GLU A 105 -2.13 -20.43 -11.59
C GLU A 105 -2.90 -19.18 -12.09
N ILE A 106 -2.41 -17.98 -11.80
CA ILE A 106 -3.02 -16.72 -12.25
C ILE A 106 -2.04 -15.82 -13.02
N SER A 107 -0.72 -16.06 -12.85
CA SER A 107 0.32 -15.16 -13.34
C SER A 107 1.13 -15.69 -14.52
N ALA A 108 0.78 -16.86 -15.08
CA ALA A 108 1.57 -17.52 -16.11
C ALA A 108 1.91 -16.62 -17.31
N ASP A 109 0.96 -15.79 -17.75
CA ASP A 109 1.11 -14.91 -18.90
C ASP A 109 1.53 -13.46 -18.51
N LEU A 110 1.61 -13.16 -17.21
CA LEU A 110 1.91 -11.84 -16.69
C LEU A 110 3.41 -11.70 -16.42
N LYS A 111 4.11 -10.94 -17.24
CA LYS A 111 5.58 -10.76 -17.13
C LYS A 111 5.97 -9.39 -16.64
N VAL A 112 5.37 -8.36 -17.21
CA VAL A 112 5.68 -6.96 -16.93
C VAL A 112 4.39 -6.24 -16.58
N GLY A 113 4.39 -5.56 -15.45
CA GLY A 113 3.25 -4.75 -15.02
C GLY A 113 3.68 -3.34 -14.63
N LYS A 114 2.76 -2.55 -14.14
CA LYS A 114 2.99 -1.17 -13.70
C LYS A 114 2.84 -1.07 -12.18
N ASP A 115 3.88 -0.62 -11.50
CA ASP A 115 3.80 -0.28 -10.08
C ASP A 115 2.84 0.90 -9.88
N VAL A 116 1.83 0.67 -9.07
CA VAL A 116 0.74 1.63 -8.83
C VAL A 116 1.22 2.89 -8.11
N VAL A 117 2.21 2.76 -7.24
CA VAL A 117 2.72 3.88 -6.43
C VAL A 117 3.68 4.75 -7.22
N THR A 118 4.62 4.13 -7.90
CA THR A 118 5.70 4.84 -8.62
C THR A 118 5.39 5.09 -10.09
N GLY A 119 4.41 4.38 -10.66
CA GLY A 119 4.09 4.41 -12.08
C GLY A 119 5.12 3.75 -12.99
N LYS A 120 6.15 3.11 -12.43
CA LYS A 120 7.23 2.47 -13.19
C LYS A 120 6.84 1.08 -13.64
N SER A 121 7.43 0.65 -14.75
CA SER A 121 7.36 -0.73 -15.22
C SER A 121 8.14 -1.67 -14.30
N VAL A 122 7.57 -2.84 -14.00
CA VAL A 122 8.15 -3.86 -13.14
C VAL A 122 8.18 -5.19 -13.88
N ASP A 123 9.38 -5.73 -14.09
CA ASP A 123 9.58 -7.09 -14.57
C ASP A 123 9.48 -8.06 -13.38
N MET A 124 8.45 -8.89 -13.38
CA MET A 124 8.16 -9.80 -12.29
C MET A 124 9.17 -10.93 -12.13
N SER A 125 9.98 -11.23 -13.16
CA SER A 125 11.02 -12.25 -13.07
C SER A 125 12.16 -11.88 -12.09
N HIS A 126 12.31 -10.60 -11.81
CA HIS A 126 13.37 -10.06 -10.95
C HIS A 126 12.84 -9.07 -9.89
N ALA A 127 11.53 -9.05 -9.68
CA ALA A 127 10.92 -8.11 -8.75
C ALA A 127 11.41 -8.33 -7.32
N LYS A 128 11.84 -7.25 -6.68
CA LYS A 128 12.32 -7.21 -5.30
C LYS A 128 11.50 -6.23 -4.49
N VAL A 129 11.28 -6.55 -3.23
CA VAL A 129 10.51 -5.74 -2.30
C VAL A 129 11.35 -5.49 -1.05
N ALA A 130 11.59 -4.22 -0.77
CA ALA A 130 12.37 -3.80 0.39
C ALA A 130 11.71 -4.23 1.72
N PRO A 131 12.47 -4.24 2.82
CA PRO A 131 11.92 -4.49 4.16
C PRO A 131 10.76 -3.59 4.51
N ALA A 132 9.77 -4.12 5.23
CA ALA A 132 8.60 -3.39 5.74
C ALA A 132 7.85 -2.56 4.68
N THR A 133 7.81 -3.06 3.42
CA THR A 133 7.13 -2.38 2.30
C THR A 133 6.17 -3.30 1.57
N ALA A 134 5.37 -2.72 0.67
CA ALA A 134 4.50 -3.44 -0.23
C ALA A 134 4.77 -3.04 -1.69
N LEU A 135 4.67 -4.02 -2.59
CA LEU A 135 4.67 -3.84 -4.03
C LEU A 135 3.23 -4.07 -4.54
N ILE A 136 2.71 -3.11 -5.29
CA ILE A 136 1.38 -3.20 -5.90
C ILE A 136 1.54 -3.01 -7.40
N VAL A 137 1.29 -4.07 -8.16
CA VAL A 137 1.50 -4.07 -9.63
C VAL A 137 0.18 -4.33 -10.35
N GLU A 138 -0.11 -3.47 -11.31
CA GLU A 138 -1.26 -3.60 -12.20
C GLU A 138 -0.81 -4.17 -13.55
N PHE A 139 -1.59 -5.13 -14.07
CA PHE A 139 -1.43 -5.74 -15.39
C PHE A 139 -2.73 -5.57 -16.18
N GLU A 140 -2.62 -5.24 -17.44
CA GLU A 140 -3.70 -5.34 -18.42
C GLU A 140 -3.66 -6.72 -19.08
N ARG A 141 -4.83 -7.29 -19.37
CA ARG A 141 -5.00 -8.59 -20.05
C ARG A 141 -5.34 -8.42 -21.51
#